data_97df04934edac5842b1fa965a195afba
#
_entry.id   97df04934edac5842b1fa965a195afba
#
_cell.length_a   1.000
_cell.length_b   1.000
_cell.length_c   1.000
_cell.angle_alpha   90.00
_cell.angle_beta   90.00
_cell.angle_gamma   90.00
#
_symmetry.space_group_name_H-M   'P 1'
#
loop_
_entity.id
_entity.type
_entity.pdbx_description
1 polymer ?
#
loop_
_entity_poly.entity_id
_entity_poly.type
_entity_poly.pdbx_seq_one_letter_code
_entity_poly.pdbx_strand_id
1 'polypeptide(L)'
;MFEDLLVWQKAHQFVLDIYRLTRTFPKDETYGLVSQLRRASVSIPANIAEGFRKRGKADKVRFYNIAQGSLEEVRYYLILTRDLKYGDVKQLMILLEETSKLLESYMRSILNSNY
;
A
#
# COMPACT_ATOMS: atom_id res chain seq x y z
N MET A 1 -19.42 1.13 -0.31
CA MET A 1 -18.54 0.13 0.30
C MET A 1 -17.10 0.53 0.03
N PHE A 2 -16.15 0.08 0.83
CA PHE A 2 -14.75 0.48 0.61
C PHE A 2 -14.22 0.02 -0.77
N GLU A 3 -14.76 -1.09 -1.29
CA GLU A 3 -14.36 -1.59 -2.62
C GLU A 3 -14.67 -0.61 -3.75
N ASP A 4 -15.54 0.35 -3.51
CA ASP A 4 -15.89 1.37 -4.51
C ASP A 4 -14.89 2.53 -4.51
N LEU A 5 -14.02 2.64 -3.51
CA LEU A 5 -13.01 3.69 -3.44
C LEU A 5 -11.88 3.42 -4.43
N LEU A 6 -11.58 4.41 -5.27
CA LEU A 6 -10.49 4.26 -6.23
C LEU A 6 -9.16 3.97 -5.54
N VAL A 7 -8.89 4.64 -4.41
CA VAL A 7 -7.64 4.42 -3.68
C VAL A 7 -7.52 2.98 -3.19
N TRP A 8 -8.63 2.38 -2.74
CA TRP A 8 -8.63 0.98 -2.33
C TRP A 8 -8.38 0.05 -3.50
N GLN A 9 -9.03 0.32 -4.64
CA GLN A 9 -8.86 -0.50 -5.85
C GLN A 9 -7.42 -0.48 -6.33
N LYS A 10 -6.76 0.68 -6.31
CA LYS A 10 -5.35 0.80 -6.68
C LYS A 10 -4.46 0.06 -5.68
N ALA A 11 -4.74 0.20 -4.39
CA ALA A 11 -3.98 -0.50 -3.35
C ALA A 11 -4.12 -2.02 -3.49
N HIS A 12 -5.32 -2.50 -3.78
CA HIS A 12 -5.56 -3.93 -3.98
C HIS A 12 -4.81 -4.46 -5.21
N GLN A 13 -4.86 -3.73 -6.31
CA GLN A 13 -4.12 -4.10 -7.53
C GLN A 13 -2.62 -4.16 -7.23
N PHE A 14 -2.13 -3.21 -6.43
CA PHE A 14 -0.73 -3.19 -6.01
C PHE A 14 -0.36 -4.49 -5.27
N VAL A 15 -1.21 -4.95 -4.36
CA VAL A 15 -1.00 -6.20 -3.62
C VAL A 15 -0.89 -7.38 -4.59
N LEU A 16 -1.81 -7.47 -5.54
CA LEU A 16 -1.79 -8.56 -6.53
C LEU A 16 -0.48 -8.55 -7.32
N ASP A 17 -0.02 -7.38 -7.71
CA ASP A 17 1.22 -7.22 -8.47
C ASP A 17 2.45 -7.57 -7.61
N ILE A 18 2.44 -7.24 -6.33
CA ILE A 18 3.51 -7.63 -5.39
C ILE A 18 3.59 -9.15 -5.27
N TYR A 19 2.44 -9.83 -5.15
CA TYR A 19 2.44 -11.30 -5.08
C TYR A 19 3.01 -11.91 -6.36
N ARG A 20 2.66 -11.33 -7.51
CA ARG A 20 3.18 -11.80 -8.80
C ARG A 20 4.70 -11.60 -8.90
N LEU A 21 5.17 -10.41 -8.51
CA LEU A 21 6.61 -10.11 -8.53
C LEU A 21 7.39 -11.06 -7.63
N THR A 22 6.92 -11.27 -6.40
CA THR A 22 7.68 -12.01 -5.39
C THR A 22 7.71 -13.52 -5.63
N ARG A 23 6.86 -14.04 -6.53
CA ARG A 23 6.89 -15.48 -6.90
C ARG A 23 8.23 -15.91 -7.46
N THR A 24 8.95 -15.01 -8.10
CA THR A 24 10.22 -15.31 -8.76
C THR A 24 11.44 -14.97 -7.91
N PHE A 25 11.24 -14.54 -6.69
CA PHE A 25 12.37 -14.21 -5.79
C PHE A 25 13.12 -15.47 -5.39
N PRO A 26 14.41 -15.36 -5.04
CA PRO A 26 15.17 -16.51 -4.54
C PRO A 26 14.48 -17.13 -3.32
N LYS A 27 14.59 -18.44 -3.20
CA LYS A 27 13.92 -19.20 -2.13
C LYS A 27 14.39 -18.81 -0.74
N ASP A 28 15.64 -18.38 -0.59
CA ASP A 28 16.17 -17.94 0.69
C ASP A 28 15.55 -16.62 1.16
N GLU A 29 14.81 -15.92 0.29
CA GLU A 29 14.06 -14.72 0.67
C GLU A 29 12.61 -15.01 1.10
N THR A 30 12.19 -16.27 1.10
CA THR A 30 10.79 -16.64 1.43
C THR A 30 10.37 -16.07 2.78
N TYR A 31 11.21 -16.20 3.81
CA TYR A 31 10.93 -15.70 5.16
C TYR A 31 11.58 -14.34 5.42
N GLY A 32 12.23 -13.76 4.43
CA GLY A 32 12.85 -12.45 4.48
C GLY A 32 12.05 -11.44 3.65
N LEU A 33 12.65 -10.99 2.54
CA LEU A 33 12.09 -9.91 1.73
C LEU A 33 10.69 -10.24 1.18
N VAL A 34 10.44 -11.47 0.75
CA VAL A 34 9.11 -11.87 0.25
C VAL A 34 8.06 -11.66 1.34
N SER A 35 8.32 -12.17 2.55
CA SER A 35 7.39 -12.05 3.67
C SER A 35 7.14 -10.59 4.02
N GLN A 36 8.20 -9.78 4.11
CA GLN A 36 8.09 -8.36 4.47
C GLN A 36 7.32 -7.56 3.41
N LEU A 37 7.63 -7.77 2.13
CA LEU A 37 6.93 -7.10 1.04
C LEU A 37 5.44 -7.41 1.03
N ARG A 38 5.10 -8.68 1.17
CA ARG A 38 3.69 -9.11 1.16
C ARG A 38 2.93 -8.56 2.34
N ARG A 39 3.50 -8.63 3.54
CA ARG A 39 2.84 -8.13 4.75
C ARG A 39 2.63 -6.62 4.68
N ALA A 40 3.66 -5.87 4.28
CA ALA A 40 3.56 -4.42 4.19
C ALA A 40 2.55 -4.01 3.12
N SER A 41 2.56 -4.67 1.95
CA SER A 41 1.63 -4.30 0.87
C SER A 41 0.18 -4.61 1.24
N VAL A 42 -0.10 -5.76 1.88
CA VAL A 42 -1.45 -6.12 2.32
C VAL A 42 -1.98 -5.12 3.36
N SER A 43 -1.10 -4.58 4.19
CA SER A 43 -1.46 -3.57 5.19
C SER A 43 -2.07 -2.31 4.56
N ILE A 44 -1.75 -2.00 3.31
CA ILE A 44 -2.25 -0.78 2.66
C ILE A 44 -3.77 -0.85 2.46
N PRO A 45 -4.31 -1.77 1.66
CA PRO A 45 -5.76 -1.84 1.48
C PRO A 45 -6.50 -2.24 2.75
N ALA A 46 -5.87 -3.04 3.61
CA ALA A 46 -6.50 -3.45 4.87
C ALA A 46 -6.78 -2.23 5.76
N ASN A 47 -5.83 -1.32 5.88
CA ASN A 47 -6.01 -0.11 6.70
C ASN A 47 -6.93 0.91 6.03
N ILE A 48 -6.96 0.98 4.71
CA ILE A 48 -7.94 1.81 3.99
C ILE A 48 -9.35 1.31 4.29
N ALA A 49 -9.58 0.00 4.23
CA ALA A 49 -10.87 -0.59 4.53
C ALA A 49 -11.30 -0.33 5.98
N GLU A 50 -10.36 -0.50 6.92
CA GLU A 50 -10.64 -0.25 8.34
C GLU A 50 -10.97 1.22 8.58
N GLY A 51 -10.20 2.13 8.02
CA GLY A 51 -10.45 3.56 8.16
C GLY A 51 -11.78 3.99 7.56
N PHE A 52 -12.16 3.39 6.44
CA PHE A 52 -13.45 3.67 5.80
C PHE A 52 -14.60 3.36 6.76
N ARG A 53 -14.47 2.31 7.53
CA ARG A 53 -15.52 1.85 8.45
C ARG A 53 -15.64 2.72 9.71
N LYS A 54 -14.57 3.44 10.09
CA LYS A 54 -14.60 4.27 11.31
C LYS A 54 -15.54 5.46 11.10
N ARG A 55 -16.13 5.92 12.21
CA ARG A 55 -17.10 7.03 12.15
C ARG A 55 -16.44 8.39 12.33
N GLY A 56 -15.48 8.50 13.24
CA GLY A 56 -14.83 9.78 13.56
C GLY A 56 -13.68 10.08 12.62
N LYS A 57 -13.45 11.37 12.35
CA LYS A 57 -12.33 11.82 11.52
C LYS A 57 -10.98 11.37 12.08
N ALA A 58 -10.77 11.53 13.38
CA ALA A 58 -9.50 11.17 13.99
C ALA A 58 -9.17 9.70 13.80
N ASP A 59 -10.16 8.82 13.97
CA ASP A 59 -9.98 7.40 13.77
C ASP A 59 -9.73 7.06 12.30
N LYS A 60 -10.49 7.67 11.38
CA LYS A 60 -10.27 7.47 9.94
C LYS A 60 -8.84 7.84 9.56
N VAL A 61 -8.40 9.02 9.96
CA VAL A 61 -7.08 9.53 9.62
C VAL A 61 -5.98 8.65 10.23
N ARG A 62 -6.20 8.13 11.42
CA ARG A 62 -5.24 7.23 12.08
C ARG A 62 -4.96 6.00 11.20
N PHE A 63 -6.01 5.36 10.70
CA PHE A 63 -5.85 4.18 9.84
C PHE A 63 -5.22 4.53 8.48
N TYR A 64 -5.59 5.67 7.92
CA TYR A 64 -5.00 6.12 6.64
C TYR A 64 -3.52 6.48 6.80
N ASN A 65 -3.13 7.04 7.96
CA ASN A 65 -1.73 7.28 8.27
C ASN A 65 -0.93 5.98 8.37
N ILE A 66 -1.53 4.92 8.93
CA ILE A 66 -0.89 3.60 8.95
C ILE A 66 -0.68 3.10 7.52
N ALA A 67 -1.67 3.27 6.65
CA ALA A 67 -1.54 2.89 5.24
C ALA A 67 -0.43 3.68 4.54
N GLN A 68 -0.30 4.99 4.81
CA GLN A 68 0.80 5.80 4.27
C GLN A 68 2.16 5.29 4.74
N GLY A 69 2.26 4.93 6.01
CA GLY A 69 3.48 4.34 6.55
C GLY A 69 3.85 3.04 5.86
N SER A 70 2.84 2.20 5.59
CA SER A 70 3.05 0.95 4.86
C SER A 70 3.50 1.19 3.43
N LEU A 71 2.97 2.23 2.77
CA LEU A 71 3.42 2.63 1.43
C LEU A 71 4.90 3.01 1.44
N GLU A 72 5.35 3.76 2.45
CA GLU A 72 6.77 4.14 2.57
C GLU A 72 7.65 2.93 2.84
N GLU A 73 7.19 2.00 3.67
CA GLU A 73 7.91 0.76 3.94
C GLU A 73 8.08 -0.05 2.65
N VAL A 74 7.01 -0.20 1.88
CA VAL A 74 7.05 -0.92 0.59
C VAL A 74 7.96 -0.20 -0.39
N ARG A 75 7.96 1.14 -0.40
CA ARG A 75 8.85 1.92 -1.27
C ARG A 75 10.30 1.50 -1.05
N TYR A 76 10.70 1.39 0.21
CA TYR A 76 12.06 0.93 0.52
C TYR A 76 12.30 -0.49 0.02
N TYR A 77 11.36 -1.39 0.24
CA TYR A 77 11.53 -2.79 -0.20
C TYR A 77 11.61 -2.90 -1.73
N LEU A 78 10.91 -2.03 -2.46
CA LEU A 78 11.02 -2.02 -3.92
C LEU A 78 12.38 -1.49 -4.37
N ILE A 79 12.93 -0.50 -3.68
CA ILE A 79 14.29 -0.02 -3.94
C ILE A 79 15.28 -1.17 -3.72
N LEU A 80 15.12 -1.89 -2.61
CA LEU A 80 15.98 -3.03 -2.28
C LEU A 80 15.87 -4.14 -3.33
N THR A 81 14.64 -4.45 -3.77
CA THR A 81 14.36 -5.42 -4.82
C THR A 81 15.12 -5.07 -6.11
N ARG A 82 15.05 -3.80 -6.50
CA ARG A 82 15.76 -3.30 -7.68
C ARG A 82 17.27 -3.45 -7.51
N ASP A 83 17.79 -3.03 -6.38
CA ASP A 83 19.23 -3.00 -6.15
C ASP A 83 19.82 -4.42 -6.00
N LEU A 84 19.05 -5.36 -5.47
CA LEU A 84 19.43 -6.77 -5.42
C LEU A 84 19.21 -7.47 -6.75
N LYS A 85 18.59 -6.78 -7.72
CA LYS A 85 18.31 -7.32 -9.07
C LYS A 85 17.37 -8.52 -9.05
N TYR A 86 16.42 -8.50 -8.13
CA TYR A 86 15.42 -9.57 -8.02
C TYR A 86 14.27 -9.40 -9.00
N GLY A 87 14.06 -8.22 -9.56
CA GLY A 87 12.98 -7.98 -10.50
C GLY A 87 12.87 -6.54 -10.94
N ASP A 88 12.05 -6.29 -11.97
CA ASP A 88 11.74 -4.96 -12.46
C ASP A 88 10.60 -4.37 -11.63
N VAL A 89 10.83 -3.21 -11.03
CA VAL A 89 9.88 -2.58 -10.13
C VAL A 89 9.28 -1.27 -10.69
N LYS A 90 9.54 -0.94 -11.95
CA LYS A 90 9.13 0.34 -12.53
C LYS A 90 7.62 0.58 -12.44
N GLN A 91 6.84 -0.39 -12.90
CA GLN A 91 5.37 -0.25 -12.90
C GLN A 91 4.81 -0.24 -11.49
N LEU A 92 5.40 -1.01 -10.59
CA LEU A 92 5.00 -1.02 -9.19
C LEU A 92 5.29 0.32 -8.52
N MET A 93 6.42 0.97 -8.83
CA MET A 93 6.73 2.29 -8.31
C MET A 93 5.73 3.34 -8.80
N ILE A 94 5.32 3.25 -10.06
CA ILE A 94 4.31 4.17 -10.61
C ILE A 94 2.98 3.97 -9.88
N LEU A 95 2.55 2.74 -9.71
CA LEU A 95 1.29 2.43 -9.03
C LEU A 95 1.34 2.82 -7.55
N LEU A 96 2.49 2.64 -6.91
CA LEU A 96 2.71 3.07 -5.53
C LEU A 96 2.54 4.59 -5.39
N GLU A 97 3.12 5.36 -6.30
CA GLU A 97 2.99 6.83 -6.29
C GLU A 97 1.55 7.25 -6.53
N GLU A 98 0.85 6.62 -7.48
CA GLU A 98 -0.57 6.92 -7.71
C GLU A 98 -1.39 6.65 -6.45
N THR A 99 -1.16 5.50 -5.82
CA THR A 99 -1.90 5.12 -4.60
C THR A 99 -1.61 6.10 -3.48
N SER A 100 -0.35 6.49 -3.30
CA SER A 100 0.04 7.43 -2.27
C SER A 100 -0.63 8.79 -2.44
N LYS A 101 -0.66 9.30 -3.67
CA LYS A 101 -1.28 10.59 -3.98
C LYS A 101 -2.80 10.54 -3.78
N LEU A 102 -3.43 9.46 -4.20
CA LEU A 102 -4.87 9.29 -4.00
C LEU A 102 -5.22 9.21 -2.52
N LEU A 103 -4.42 8.50 -1.75
CA LEU A 103 -4.64 8.39 -0.30
C LEU A 103 -4.46 9.75 0.38
N GLU A 104 -3.43 10.49 0.02
CA GLU A 104 -3.19 11.83 0.55
C GLU A 104 -4.37 12.76 0.25
N SER A 105 -4.85 12.73 -0.99
CA SER A 105 -6.00 13.53 -1.42
C SER A 105 -7.26 13.15 -0.64
N TYR A 106 -7.48 11.86 -0.43
CA TYR A 106 -8.63 11.36 0.29
C TYR A 106 -8.59 11.78 1.76
N MET A 107 -7.43 11.66 2.40
CA MET A 107 -7.23 12.11 3.78
C MET A 107 -7.50 13.59 3.93
N ARG A 108 -7.00 14.40 3.00
CA ARG A 108 -7.20 15.85 3.01
C ARG A 108 -8.68 16.19 2.89
N SER A 109 -9.38 15.49 2.03
CA SER A 109 -10.83 15.64 1.86
C SER A 109 -11.58 15.39 3.17
N ILE A 110 -11.20 14.35 3.89
CA ILE A 110 -11.82 14.01 5.17
C ILE A 110 -11.51 15.07 6.21
N LEU A 111 -10.26 15.50 6.32
CA LEU A 111 -9.85 16.52 7.29
C LEU A 111 -10.56 17.86 7.06
N ASN A 112 -10.89 18.18 5.82
CA ASN A 112 -11.54 19.42 5.45
C ASN A 112 -13.08 19.32 5.43
N SER A 113 -13.65 18.18 5.74
CA SER A 113 -15.09 18.02 5.77
C SER A 113 -15.69 18.65 7.02
N ASN A 114 -17.00 18.96 6.99
CA ASN A 114 -17.68 19.69 8.05
C ASN A 114 -18.48 18.80 9.00
N TYR A 115 -18.29 17.50 8.94
CA TYR A 115 -19.01 16.64 9.88
C TYR A 115 -18.16 16.23 11.08
#